data_ff9bcd3940eab0c02a2b9908213ab3ca
#
_entry.id   ff9bcd3940eab0c02a2b9908213ab3ca
#
_cell.length_a   1.000
_cell.length_b   1.000
_cell.length_c   1.000
_cell.angle_alpha   90.00
_cell.angle_beta   90.00
_cell.angle_gamma   90.00
#
_symmetry.space_group_name_H-M   'P 1'
#
loop_
_entity.id
_entity.type
_entity.pdbx_description
1 polymer ?
#
loop_
_entity_poly.entity_id
_entity_poly.type
_entity_poly.pdbx_seq_one_letter_code
_entity_poly.pdbx_strand_id
1 'polypeptide(L)'
;KRCAKIAEFLTDAKQVADNREFTTYTGTLDGVRVSVTSTGIGGPSAAIAIEELSKCGAHTFLRVGTCGGMQENILGGDLVIADGAIRMEGTSREYAPVEYPAVPDFTVTTALVQAAKKRGIRHHVGVVQSKDSFFGQHEPQIMPVSYELTQKWQAWLRMGCLASEMESAALFIAGSFL
;
A
#
# COMPACT_ATOMS: atom_id res chain seq x y z
N LYS A 1 -8.56 8.85 -12.85
CA LYS A 1 -7.88 8.00 -11.82
C LYS A 1 -6.37 8.29 -11.85
N ARG A 2 -5.64 8.12 -10.72
CA ARG A 2 -4.18 8.37 -10.65
C ARG A 2 -3.36 7.49 -11.59
N CYS A 3 -3.85 6.30 -11.91
CA CYS A 3 -3.18 5.38 -12.84
C CYS A 3 -2.90 6.03 -14.21
N ALA A 4 -3.81 6.86 -14.74
CA ALA A 4 -3.57 7.57 -16.00
C ALA A 4 -2.36 8.53 -15.91
N LYS A 5 -2.25 9.28 -14.80
CA LYS A 5 -1.11 10.19 -14.58
C LYS A 5 0.22 9.45 -14.42
N ILE A 6 0.21 8.27 -13.78
CA ILE A 6 1.42 7.43 -13.66
C ILE A 6 1.77 6.83 -15.03
N ALA A 7 0.78 6.46 -15.84
CA ALA A 7 1.01 5.95 -17.19
C ALA A 7 1.69 6.94 -18.13
N GLU A 8 1.59 8.25 -17.88
CA GLU A 8 2.30 9.29 -18.65
C GLU A 8 3.84 9.15 -18.59
N PHE A 9 4.38 8.44 -17.60
CA PHE A 9 5.81 8.13 -17.50
C PHE A 9 6.23 6.89 -18.31
N LEU A 10 5.28 6.15 -18.89
CA LEU A 10 5.56 4.96 -19.70
C LEU A 10 5.56 5.30 -21.17
N THR A 11 6.49 4.72 -21.93
CA THR A 11 6.51 4.80 -23.38
C THR A 11 5.40 3.92 -23.97
N ASP A 12 4.69 4.43 -24.98
CA ASP A 12 3.60 3.74 -25.68
C ASP A 12 2.48 3.20 -24.77
N ALA A 13 2.21 3.92 -23.68
CA ALA A 13 1.18 3.55 -22.72
C ALA A 13 -0.22 3.52 -23.39
N LYS A 14 -0.92 2.41 -23.21
CA LYS A 14 -2.30 2.22 -23.67
C LYS A 14 -3.17 1.73 -22.53
N GLN A 15 -4.41 2.21 -22.48
CA GLN A 15 -5.42 1.64 -21.60
C GLN A 15 -5.81 0.26 -22.15
N VAL A 16 -5.59 -0.79 -21.38
CA VAL A 16 -5.85 -2.18 -21.76
C VAL A 16 -7.08 -2.77 -21.09
N ALA A 17 -7.50 -2.19 -19.97
CA ALA A 17 -8.72 -2.60 -19.27
C ALA A 17 -9.35 -1.42 -18.52
N ASP A 18 -10.68 -1.47 -18.38
CA ASP A 18 -11.46 -0.56 -17.52
C ASP A 18 -12.74 -1.26 -17.08
N ASN A 19 -12.77 -1.71 -15.84
CA ASN A 19 -13.93 -2.39 -15.25
C ASN A 19 -14.01 -2.08 -13.76
N ARG A 20 -15.16 -1.62 -13.29
CA ARG A 20 -15.38 -1.20 -11.90
C ARG A 20 -14.33 -0.16 -11.45
N GLU A 21 -13.63 -0.41 -10.33
CA GLU A 21 -12.51 0.40 -9.84
C GLU A 21 -11.20 0.15 -10.58
N PHE A 22 -11.09 -0.95 -11.32
CA PHE A 22 -9.87 -1.40 -11.98
C PHE A 22 -9.74 -0.79 -13.39
N THR A 23 -8.83 0.15 -13.53
CA THR A 23 -8.41 0.70 -14.82
C THR A 23 -6.93 0.43 -14.98
N THR A 24 -6.54 -0.22 -16.07
CA THR A 24 -5.16 -0.64 -16.32
C THR A 24 -4.60 0.01 -17.57
N TYR A 25 -3.42 0.59 -17.45
CA TYR A 25 -2.58 1.04 -18.55
C TYR A 25 -1.33 0.19 -18.60
N THR A 26 -0.89 -0.17 -19.79
CA THR A 26 0.36 -0.91 -20.01
C THR A 26 1.23 -0.18 -21.02
N GLY A 27 2.50 -0.07 -20.73
CA GLY A 27 3.52 0.52 -21.58
C GLY A 27 4.89 -0.03 -21.23
N THR A 28 5.95 0.69 -21.61
CA THR A 28 7.34 0.32 -21.28
C THR A 28 8.03 1.42 -20.49
N LEU A 29 8.89 1.03 -19.57
CA LEU A 29 9.79 1.92 -18.82
C LEU A 29 11.21 1.34 -18.92
N ASP A 30 12.11 2.07 -19.57
CA ASP A 30 13.49 1.63 -19.80
C ASP A 30 13.60 0.23 -20.45
N GLY A 31 12.68 -0.06 -21.40
CA GLY A 31 12.62 -1.35 -22.09
C GLY A 31 11.90 -2.47 -21.33
N VAL A 32 11.47 -2.23 -20.08
CA VAL A 32 10.71 -3.19 -19.28
C VAL A 32 9.21 -2.93 -19.44
N ARG A 33 8.42 -3.97 -19.64
CA ARG A 33 6.96 -3.88 -19.69
C ARG A 33 6.41 -3.60 -18.29
N VAL A 34 5.66 -2.52 -18.14
CA VAL A 34 5.06 -2.08 -16.89
C VAL A 34 3.57 -1.82 -17.07
N SER A 35 2.78 -2.26 -16.10
CA SER A 35 1.36 -1.95 -16.02
C SER A 35 1.05 -1.13 -14.78
N VAL A 36 0.10 -0.21 -14.90
CA VAL A 36 -0.41 0.58 -13.78
C VAL A 36 -1.90 0.35 -13.67
N THR A 37 -2.33 -0.22 -12.56
CA THR A 37 -3.74 -0.55 -12.30
C THR A 37 -4.26 0.21 -11.09
N SER A 38 -5.43 0.86 -11.22
CA SER A 38 -6.14 1.40 -10.07
C SER A 38 -6.86 0.27 -9.33
N THR A 39 -6.88 0.32 -7.99
CA THR A 39 -7.49 -0.73 -7.15
C THR A 39 -8.63 -0.23 -6.27
N GLY A 40 -9.04 1.04 -6.42
CA GLY A 40 -9.99 1.62 -5.47
C GLY A 40 -9.38 1.76 -4.07
N ILE A 41 -10.14 1.39 -3.04
CA ILE A 41 -9.77 1.53 -1.63
C ILE A 41 -9.94 0.17 -0.93
N GLY A 42 -8.94 -0.17 -0.10
CA GLY A 42 -9.02 -1.26 0.86
C GLY A 42 -8.41 -2.58 0.40
N GLY A 43 -8.14 -3.43 1.39
CA GLY A 43 -7.50 -4.73 1.21
C GLY A 43 -8.22 -5.66 0.23
N PRO A 44 -9.57 -5.84 0.32
CA PRO A 44 -10.29 -6.75 -0.55
C PRO A 44 -10.11 -6.43 -2.04
N SER A 45 -10.26 -5.17 -2.41
CA SER A 45 -10.10 -4.73 -3.80
C SER A 45 -8.66 -4.86 -4.30
N ALA A 46 -7.69 -4.51 -3.45
CA ALA A 46 -6.27 -4.66 -3.76
C ALA A 46 -5.87 -6.13 -3.95
N ALA A 47 -6.37 -7.03 -3.10
CA ALA A 47 -6.10 -8.46 -3.19
C ALA A 47 -6.66 -9.08 -4.49
N ILE A 48 -7.89 -8.74 -4.89
CA ILE A 48 -8.45 -9.17 -6.17
C ILE A 48 -7.53 -8.74 -7.32
N ALA A 49 -7.08 -7.47 -7.29
CA ALA A 49 -6.22 -6.95 -8.35
C ALA A 49 -4.90 -7.72 -8.50
N ILE A 50 -4.19 -7.96 -7.38
CA ILE A 50 -2.89 -8.66 -7.49
C ILE A 50 -3.04 -10.13 -7.87
N GLU A 51 -4.09 -10.81 -7.42
CA GLU A 51 -4.38 -12.18 -7.84
C GLU A 51 -4.67 -12.28 -9.34
N GLU A 52 -5.51 -11.42 -9.87
CA GLU A 52 -5.82 -11.41 -11.29
C GLU A 52 -4.62 -11.00 -12.14
N LEU A 53 -3.86 -10.00 -11.71
CA LEU A 53 -2.65 -9.56 -12.38
C LEU A 53 -1.55 -10.64 -12.36
N SER A 54 -1.42 -11.38 -11.25
CA SER A 54 -0.51 -12.55 -11.17
C SER A 54 -0.87 -13.61 -12.22
N LYS A 55 -2.16 -13.93 -12.39
CA LYS A 55 -2.63 -14.84 -13.44
C LYS A 55 -2.35 -14.30 -14.85
N CYS A 56 -2.22 -12.99 -15.01
CA CYS A 56 -1.79 -12.35 -16.26
C CYS A 56 -0.26 -12.35 -16.46
N GLY A 57 0.51 -12.90 -15.52
CA GLY A 57 1.96 -13.01 -15.59
C GLY A 57 2.72 -11.88 -14.88
N ALA A 58 2.06 -11.02 -14.12
CA ALA A 58 2.76 -10.06 -13.26
C ALA A 58 3.36 -10.80 -12.05
N HIS A 59 4.62 -10.48 -11.72
CA HIS A 59 5.37 -11.13 -10.64
C HIS A 59 6.01 -10.15 -9.65
N THR A 60 5.89 -8.85 -9.90
CA THR A 60 6.40 -7.81 -9.00
C THR A 60 5.34 -6.72 -8.88
N PHE A 61 4.94 -6.43 -7.65
CA PHE A 61 3.87 -5.50 -7.35
C PHE A 61 4.38 -4.34 -6.50
N LEU A 62 4.13 -3.12 -6.95
CA LEU A 62 4.42 -1.88 -6.22
C LEU A 62 3.11 -1.14 -5.97
N ARG A 63 2.80 -0.88 -4.71
CA ARG A 63 1.67 -0.02 -4.36
C ARG A 63 2.11 1.43 -4.24
N VAL A 64 1.43 2.32 -4.96
CA VAL A 64 1.57 3.75 -4.86
C VAL A 64 0.25 4.35 -4.37
N GLY A 65 0.27 4.93 -3.18
CA GLY A 65 -0.94 5.48 -2.55
C GLY A 65 -0.64 6.71 -1.71
N THR A 66 -1.68 7.22 -1.09
CA THR A 66 -1.57 8.25 -0.05
C THR A 66 -1.75 7.61 1.32
N CYS A 67 -1.12 8.19 2.34
CA CYS A 67 -1.24 7.76 3.74
C CYS A 67 -1.32 8.98 4.66
N GLY A 68 -1.84 8.80 5.85
CA GLY A 68 -1.79 9.79 6.91
C GLY A 68 -0.54 9.60 7.76
N GLY A 69 0.33 10.61 7.84
CA GLY A 69 1.48 10.58 8.74
C GLY A 69 1.05 10.45 10.20
N MET A 70 1.75 9.63 10.97
CA MET A 70 1.47 9.36 12.38
C MET A 70 2.51 9.95 13.33
N GLN A 71 3.69 10.31 12.84
CA GLN A 71 4.76 10.92 13.63
C GLN A 71 4.92 12.40 13.26
N GLU A 72 5.27 13.24 14.22
CA GLU A 72 5.38 14.70 14.03
C GLU A 72 6.43 15.12 12.99
N ASN A 73 7.45 14.28 12.80
CA ASN A 73 8.51 14.54 11.81
C ASN A 73 8.14 14.12 10.38
N ILE A 74 6.96 13.52 10.15
CA ILE A 74 6.46 13.14 8.82
C ILE A 74 5.54 14.24 8.30
N LEU A 75 6.02 14.99 7.32
CA LEU A 75 5.33 16.14 6.79
C LEU A 75 4.53 15.82 5.53
N GLY A 76 3.55 16.66 5.21
CA GLY A 76 2.82 16.53 3.95
C GLY A 76 3.78 16.63 2.75
N GLY A 77 3.71 15.63 1.86
CA GLY A 77 4.61 15.50 0.71
C GLY A 77 5.82 14.58 0.92
N ASP A 78 6.09 14.16 2.16
CA ASP A 78 7.12 13.16 2.42
C ASP A 78 6.72 11.80 1.84
N LEU A 79 7.72 11.02 1.41
CA LEU A 79 7.53 9.64 0.99
C LEU A 79 7.68 8.70 2.19
N VAL A 80 6.72 7.82 2.40
CA VAL A 80 6.83 6.72 3.36
C VAL A 80 6.98 5.41 2.60
N ILE A 81 8.09 4.72 2.82
CA ILE A 81 8.38 3.39 2.28
C ILE A 81 8.13 2.38 3.40
N ALA A 82 7.10 1.56 3.25
CA ALA A 82 6.74 0.58 4.26
C ALA A 82 7.71 -0.62 4.22
N ASP A 83 8.28 -0.98 5.37
CA ASP A 83 9.07 -2.18 5.60
C ASP A 83 8.33 -3.23 6.43
N GLY A 84 7.11 -2.93 6.82
CA GLY A 84 6.17 -3.80 7.50
C GLY A 84 4.81 -3.13 7.63
N ALA A 85 3.77 -3.92 7.85
CA ALA A 85 2.42 -3.40 8.05
C ALA A 85 1.71 -4.05 9.24
N ILE A 86 1.07 -3.22 10.06
CA ILE A 86 0.17 -3.67 11.13
C ILE A 86 -1.12 -4.19 10.48
N ARG A 87 -1.45 -5.46 10.73
CA ARG A 87 -2.60 -6.18 10.17
C ARG A 87 -3.88 -5.88 10.95
N MET A 88 -4.37 -4.63 10.87
CA MET A 88 -5.63 -4.22 11.51
C MET A 88 -6.80 -4.25 10.52
N GLU A 89 -6.76 -5.16 9.57
CA GLU A 89 -7.76 -5.36 8.53
C GLU A 89 -8.12 -6.85 8.41
N GLY A 90 -9.20 -7.17 7.73
CA GLY A 90 -9.71 -8.54 7.62
C GLY A 90 -9.08 -9.35 6.50
N THR A 91 -8.75 -8.74 5.37
CA THR A 91 -8.32 -9.42 4.15
C THR A 91 -7.09 -10.30 4.38
N SER A 92 -6.03 -9.75 4.98
CA SER A 92 -4.81 -10.53 5.21
C SER A 92 -5.02 -11.73 6.14
N ARG A 93 -6.03 -11.68 7.02
CA ARG A 93 -6.35 -12.79 7.94
C ARG A 93 -6.98 -13.98 7.24
N GLU A 94 -7.60 -13.77 6.08
CA GLU A 94 -8.15 -14.85 5.25
C GLU A 94 -7.06 -15.53 4.40
N TYR A 95 -5.92 -14.87 4.20
CA TYR A 95 -4.77 -15.44 3.49
C TYR A 95 -3.78 -16.16 4.41
N ALA A 96 -3.56 -15.63 5.62
CA ALA A 96 -2.57 -16.19 6.54
C ALA A 96 -2.96 -15.96 8.00
N PRO A 97 -2.54 -16.84 8.95
CA PRO A 97 -2.69 -16.61 10.38
C PRO A 97 -2.14 -15.23 10.80
N VAL A 98 -2.76 -14.62 11.83
CA VAL A 98 -2.39 -13.26 12.25
C VAL A 98 -0.94 -13.14 12.71
N GLU A 99 -0.36 -14.22 13.18
CA GLU A 99 1.02 -14.33 13.63
C GLU A 99 2.03 -14.24 12.49
N TYR A 100 1.61 -14.52 11.23
CA TYR A 100 2.48 -14.35 10.07
C TYR A 100 2.66 -12.85 9.78
N PRO A 101 3.90 -12.33 9.76
CA PRO A 101 4.14 -10.91 9.63
C PRO A 101 3.83 -10.40 8.20
N ALA A 102 3.19 -9.24 8.10
CA ALA A 102 3.02 -8.54 6.84
C ALA A 102 4.28 -7.72 6.52
N VAL A 103 5.20 -8.31 5.78
CA VAL A 103 6.46 -7.69 5.36
C VAL A 103 6.58 -7.67 3.83
N PRO A 104 7.12 -6.60 3.25
CA PRO A 104 7.36 -6.52 1.81
C PRO A 104 8.60 -7.33 1.41
N ASP A 105 8.78 -7.54 0.10
CA ASP A 105 10.02 -8.07 -0.45
C ASP A 105 11.19 -7.12 -0.15
N PHE A 106 12.27 -7.69 0.37
CA PHE A 106 13.46 -6.93 0.79
C PHE A 106 14.18 -6.26 -0.39
N THR A 107 14.26 -6.94 -1.53
CA THR A 107 14.96 -6.43 -2.72
C THR A 107 14.22 -5.23 -3.31
N VAL A 108 12.89 -5.35 -3.44
CA VAL A 108 12.02 -4.28 -3.92
C VAL A 108 12.06 -3.08 -2.98
N THR A 109 11.96 -3.31 -1.67
CA THR A 109 12.02 -2.24 -0.65
C THR A 109 13.37 -1.51 -0.71
N THR A 110 14.47 -2.26 -0.80
CA THR A 110 15.82 -1.68 -0.92
C THR A 110 15.94 -0.82 -2.19
N ALA A 111 15.40 -1.29 -3.32
CA ALA A 111 15.40 -0.53 -4.57
C ALA A 111 14.62 0.78 -4.45
N LEU A 112 13.47 0.78 -3.78
CA LEU A 112 12.67 1.98 -3.52
C LEU A 112 13.45 3.00 -2.67
N VAL A 113 14.10 2.54 -1.60
CA VAL A 113 14.92 3.40 -0.73
C VAL A 113 16.09 4.02 -1.51
N GLN A 114 16.78 3.23 -2.34
CA GLN A 114 17.87 3.72 -3.18
C GLN A 114 17.38 4.74 -4.21
N ALA A 115 16.23 4.50 -4.83
CA ALA A 115 15.61 5.43 -5.77
C ALA A 115 15.24 6.77 -5.12
N ALA A 116 14.67 6.73 -3.91
CA ALA A 116 14.34 7.93 -3.15
C ALA A 116 15.61 8.74 -2.80
N LYS A 117 16.66 8.07 -2.32
CA LYS A 117 17.97 8.69 -2.04
C LYS A 117 18.58 9.31 -3.28
N LYS A 118 18.64 8.59 -4.39
CA LYS A 118 19.21 9.07 -5.66
C LYS A 118 18.50 10.32 -6.17
N ARG A 119 17.20 10.43 -5.92
CA ARG A 119 16.39 11.60 -6.33
C ARG A 119 16.38 12.72 -5.31
N GLY A 120 17.02 12.58 -4.16
CA GLY A 120 16.99 13.56 -3.07
C GLY A 120 15.58 13.75 -2.44
N ILE A 121 14.70 12.76 -2.56
CA ILE A 121 13.35 12.83 -2.01
C ILE A 121 13.42 12.59 -0.51
N ARG A 122 12.81 13.49 0.28
CA ARG A 122 12.64 13.28 1.72
C ARG A 122 11.76 12.05 1.94
N HIS A 123 12.29 11.06 2.65
CA HIS A 123 11.62 9.79 2.83
C HIS A 123 11.86 9.20 4.21
N HIS A 124 10.92 8.38 4.64
CA HIS A 124 10.95 7.62 5.88
C HIS A 124 10.76 6.14 5.55
N VAL A 125 11.44 5.26 6.27
CA VAL A 125 11.33 3.80 6.11
C VAL A 125 10.88 3.22 7.43
N GLY A 126 9.81 2.44 7.44
CA GLY A 126 9.31 1.81 8.66
C GLY A 126 7.90 1.28 8.54
N VAL A 127 7.35 0.87 9.68
CA VAL A 127 6.05 0.21 9.75
C VAL A 127 4.91 1.19 9.50
N VAL A 128 3.92 0.73 8.71
CA VAL A 128 2.65 1.42 8.50
C VAL A 128 1.50 0.64 9.14
N GLN A 129 0.37 1.29 9.37
CA GLN A 129 -0.85 0.64 9.85
C GLN A 129 -1.85 0.52 8.73
N SER A 130 -2.29 -0.72 8.43
CA SER A 130 -3.39 -0.99 7.51
C SER A 130 -4.68 -1.26 8.26
N LYS A 131 -5.77 -0.56 7.86
CA LYS A 131 -7.09 -0.64 8.49
C LYS A 131 -8.20 -0.78 7.44
N ASP A 132 -9.37 -1.26 7.86
CA ASP A 132 -10.56 -1.32 7.02
C ASP A 132 -11.49 -0.11 7.20
N SER A 133 -11.50 0.52 8.38
CA SER A 133 -12.38 1.65 8.65
C SER A 133 -11.62 2.98 8.64
N PHE A 134 -11.88 3.79 7.60
CA PHE A 134 -11.36 5.16 7.53
C PHE A 134 -11.86 6.01 8.71
N PHE A 135 -13.17 6.04 8.92
CA PHE A 135 -13.77 6.83 9.99
C PHE A 135 -13.47 6.30 11.39
N GLY A 136 -13.25 4.99 11.54
CA GLY A 136 -12.78 4.41 12.80
C GLY A 136 -11.46 4.99 13.29
N GLN A 137 -10.64 5.54 12.40
CA GLN A 137 -9.42 6.25 12.76
C GLN A 137 -9.64 7.76 12.96
N HIS A 138 -10.40 8.40 12.07
CA HIS A 138 -10.53 9.86 12.06
C HIS A 138 -11.57 10.36 13.07
N GLU A 139 -12.56 9.55 13.38
CA GLU A 139 -13.64 9.87 14.31
C GLU A 139 -13.86 8.72 15.32
N PRO A 140 -12.80 8.22 15.99
CA PRO A 140 -12.91 7.02 16.83
C PRO A 140 -13.88 7.21 18.01
N GLN A 141 -14.08 8.44 18.47
CA GLN A 141 -14.95 8.78 19.61
C GLN A 141 -16.44 8.47 19.36
N ILE A 142 -16.90 8.46 18.11
CA ILE A 142 -18.29 8.12 17.77
C ILE A 142 -18.50 6.62 17.50
N MET A 143 -17.42 5.84 17.49
CA MET A 143 -17.51 4.42 17.24
C MET A 143 -17.84 3.61 18.49
N PRO A 144 -18.67 2.55 18.38
CA PRO A 144 -18.99 1.69 19.52
C PRO A 144 -17.78 1.11 20.24
N VAL A 145 -16.69 0.88 19.50
CA VAL A 145 -15.41 0.33 20.01
C VAL A 145 -14.35 1.41 20.20
N SER A 146 -14.76 2.65 20.50
CA SER A 146 -13.87 3.81 20.62
C SER A 146 -12.68 3.60 21.55
N TYR A 147 -12.90 2.90 22.68
CA TYR A 147 -11.87 2.56 23.65
C TYR A 147 -10.74 1.72 23.02
N GLU A 148 -11.08 0.71 22.24
CA GLU A 148 -10.12 -0.16 21.57
C GLU A 148 -9.33 0.61 20.49
N LEU A 149 -10.04 1.36 19.64
CA LEU A 149 -9.43 2.14 18.55
C LEU A 149 -8.43 3.18 19.11
N THR A 150 -8.83 3.90 20.15
CA THR A 150 -8.00 4.94 20.77
C THR A 150 -6.78 4.33 21.45
N GLN A 151 -6.93 3.24 22.20
CA GLN A 151 -5.81 2.59 22.89
C GLN A 151 -4.81 1.98 21.90
N LYS A 152 -5.27 1.31 20.86
CA LYS A 152 -4.41 0.79 19.80
C LYS A 152 -3.64 1.90 19.08
N TRP A 153 -4.31 2.99 18.74
CA TRP A 153 -3.67 4.15 18.12
C TRP A 153 -2.52 4.68 18.97
N GLN A 154 -2.74 4.87 20.27
CA GLN A 154 -1.71 5.32 21.20
C GLN A 154 -0.54 4.34 21.29
N ALA A 155 -0.80 3.04 21.29
CA ALA A 155 0.24 2.02 21.28
C ALA A 155 1.11 2.12 20.01
N TRP A 156 0.51 2.24 18.85
CA TRP A 156 1.25 2.34 17.58
C TRP A 156 2.07 3.63 17.46
N LEU A 157 1.55 4.76 17.96
CA LEU A 157 2.33 5.99 18.05
C LEU A 157 3.60 5.80 18.90
N ARG A 158 3.47 5.14 20.06
CA ARG A 158 4.62 4.86 20.96
C ARG A 158 5.60 3.86 20.35
N MET A 159 5.14 2.96 19.51
CA MET A 159 5.98 2.01 18.77
C MET A 159 6.63 2.62 17.51
N GLY A 160 6.36 3.89 17.21
CA GLY A 160 6.95 4.58 16.07
C GLY A 160 6.33 4.23 14.71
N CYS A 161 5.07 3.76 14.67
CA CYS A 161 4.35 3.56 13.42
C CYS A 161 4.34 4.86 12.62
N LEU A 162 4.77 4.81 11.36
CA LEU A 162 5.04 6.01 10.56
C LEU A 162 3.79 6.60 9.94
N ALA A 163 2.92 5.76 9.42
CA ALA A 163 1.74 6.22 8.67
C ALA A 163 0.61 5.21 8.71
N SER A 164 -0.59 5.69 8.41
CA SER A 164 -1.79 4.87 8.32
C SER A 164 -2.35 4.89 6.89
N GLU A 165 -2.72 3.72 6.38
CA GLU A 165 -3.29 3.49 5.06
C GLU A 165 -4.25 2.29 5.11
N MET A 166 -4.65 1.68 3.98
CA MET A 166 -5.72 0.67 3.98
C MET A 166 -5.40 -0.61 3.19
N GLU A 167 -4.21 -0.79 2.61
CA GLU A 167 -3.96 -1.88 1.66
C GLU A 167 -2.65 -2.65 1.88
N SER A 168 -1.63 -2.05 2.47
CA SER A 168 -0.27 -2.64 2.51
C SER A 168 -0.22 -4.01 3.17
N ALA A 169 -0.94 -4.23 4.27
CA ALA A 169 -0.94 -5.54 4.94
C ALA A 169 -1.51 -6.63 4.02
N ALA A 170 -2.63 -6.37 3.35
CA ALA A 170 -3.23 -7.31 2.42
C ALA A 170 -2.30 -7.61 1.23
N LEU A 171 -1.66 -6.57 0.67
CA LEU A 171 -0.72 -6.74 -0.43
C LEU A 171 0.53 -7.54 -0.03
N PHE A 172 1.12 -7.25 1.13
CA PHE A 172 2.31 -7.96 1.59
C PHE A 172 2.02 -9.44 1.83
N ILE A 173 0.89 -9.75 2.47
CA ILE A 173 0.49 -11.12 2.74
C ILE A 173 0.12 -11.86 1.44
N ALA A 174 -0.75 -11.30 0.61
CA ALA A 174 -1.14 -11.95 -0.64
C ALA A 174 0.04 -12.08 -1.61
N GLY A 175 0.89 -11.05 -1.71
CA GLY A 175 2.11 -11.10 -2.52
C GLY A 175 3.16 -12.09 -2.06
N SER A 176 3.17 -12.48 -0.77
CA SER A 176 4.07 -13.53 -0.27
C SER A 176 3.61 -14.94 -0.65
N PHE A 177 2.33 -15.09 -1.03
CA PHE A 177 1.73 -16.35 -1.42
C PHE A 177 1.76 -16.56 -2.95
N LEU A 178 1.63 -15.48 -3.73
CA LEU A 178 1.59 -15.49 -5.19
C LEU A 178 2.99 -15.50 -5.82
#